data_9f97277973bbfc7ca28ab73308a1313c
#
_entry.id   9f97277973bbfc7ca28ab73308a1313c
#
_cell.length_a   1.000
_cell.length_b   1.000
_cell.length_c   1.000
_cell.angle_alpha   90.00
_cell.angle_beta   90.00
_cell.angle_gamma   90.00
#
_symmetry.space_group_name_H-M   'P 1'
#
loop_
_entity.id
_entity.type
_entity.pdbx_description
1 polymer ?
#
loop_
_entity_poly.entity_id
_entity_poly.type
_entity_poly.pdbx_seq_one_letter_code
_entity_poly.pdbx_strand_id
1 'polypeptide(L)'
;MAAESRTTTFHINTLANAATRSFFVTVPDATRVLSMFAVSESAIGAHATTVLKFEVIDGATTIGRITNDSDETSVAATPGVVGINSAAYVAETTRDLSFESATATGALPVAASGVLELIVSNDTGGAVTDTIYGIEWLVSK
;
A
#
# COMPACT_ATOMS: atom_id res chain seq x y z
N MET A 1 17.31 3.64 -22.80
CA MET A 1 17.35 4.57 -21.69
C MET A 1 16.99 3.89 -20.39
N ALA A 2 17.70 4.24 -19.34
CA ALA A 2 17.47 3.63 -18.03
C ALA A 2 16.12 4.05 -17.45
N ALA A 3 15.44 3.12 -16.81
CA ALA A 3 14.29 3.42 -15.99
C ALA A 3 14.74 4.11 -14.68
N GLU A 4 13.88 4.96 -14.14
CA GLU A 4 14.15 5.69 -12.90
C GLU A 4 13.18 5.24 -11.83
N SER A 5 13.71 4.80 -10.68
CA SER A 5 12.91 4.46 -9.53
C SER A 5 12.69 5.69 -8.66
N ARG A 6 11.46 5.86 -8.18
CA ARG A 6 11.07 6.94 -7.27
C ARG A 6 10.27 6.37 -6.10
N THR A 7 10.37 7.07 -4.98
CA THR A 7 9.62 6.73 -3.76
C THR A 7 8.80 7.93 -3.34
N THR A 8 7.53 7.70 -3.03
CA THR A 8 6.62 8.71 -2.49
C THR A 8 6.12 8.22 -1.15
N THR A 9 6.23 9.07 -0.12
CA THR A 9 5.82 8.73 1.25
C THR A 9 4.87 9.76 1.82
N PHE A 10 3.98 9.28 2.70
CA PHE A 10 3.05 10.11 3.46
C PHE A 10 3.13 9.75 4.93
N HIS A 11 3.23 10.76 5.77
CA HIS A 11 3.20 10.62 7.22
C HIS A 11 1.82 11.03 7.74
N ILE A 12 1.22 10.18 8.56
CA ILE A 12 -0.03 10.50 9.27
C ILE A 12 0.29 10.59 10.77
N ASN A 13 0.19 11.80 11.34
CA ASN A 13 0.42 12.00 12.77
C ASN A 13 -0.63 11.30 13.61
N THR A 14 -1.89 11.46 13.24
CA THR A 14 -3.01 10.85 13.96
C THR A 14 -4.14 10.57 12.98
N LEU A 15 -4.62 9.34 12.99
CA LEU A 15 -5.82 8.93 12.26
C LEU A 15 -6.83 8.39 13.27
N ALA A 16 -7.93 9.11 13.43
CA ALA A 16 -8.99 8.74 14.39
C ALA A 16 -9.61 7.38 14.01
N ASN A 17 -10.19 6.71 15.00
CA ASN A 17 -10.96 5.50 14.75
C ASN A 17 -12.11 5.78 13.78
N ALA A 18 -12.41 4.85 12.91
CA ALA A 18 -13.40 4.93 11.83
C ALA A 18 -13.11 6.03 10.80
N ALA A 19 -11.90 6.56 10.77
CA ALA A 19 -11.49 7.58 9.81
C ALA A 19 -10.73 6.96 8.63
N THR A 20 -10.84 7.62 7.49
CA THR A 20 -10.13 7.27 6.26
C THR A 20 -9.37 8.50 5.76
N ARG A 21 -8.15 8.30 5.29
CA ARG A 21 -7.34 9.33 4.66
C ARG A 21 -6.92 8.89 3.28
N SER A 22 -7.12 9.75 2.29
CA SER A 22 -6.69 9.50 0.91
C SER A 22 -5.59 10.46 0.50
N PHE A 23 -4.60 9.94 -0.22
CA PHE A 23 -3.56 10.71 -0.88
C PHE A 23 -3.55 10.39 -2.35
N PHE A 24 -3.37 11.40 -3.19
CA PHE A 24 -3.28 11.22 -4.64
C PHE A 24 -1.85 11.45 -5.10
N VAL A 25 -1.36 10.53 -5.91
CA VAL A 25 -0.03 10.63 -6.52
C VAL A 25 -0.19 10.69 -8.02
N THR A 26 0.29 11.79 -8.62
CA THR A 26 0.34 11.90 -10.07
C THR A 26 1.61 11.25 -10.57
N VAL A 27 1.46 10.34 -11.52
CA VAL A 27 2.57 9.60 -12.12
C VAL A 27 2.54 9.74 -13.64
N PRO A 28 3.71 9.76 -14.30
CA PRO A 28 3.76 9.80 -15.76
C PRO A 28 3.18 8.55 -16.40
N ASP A 29 2.87 8.65 -17.70
CA ASP A 29 2.47 7.49 -18.50
C ASP A 29 3.53 6.38 -18.43
N ALA A 30 3.10 5.15 -18.57
CA ALA A 30 3.93 3.95 -18.51
C ALA A 30 4.64 3.73 -17.16
N THR A 31 4.20 4.43 -16.10
CA THR A 31 4.69 4.20 -14.75
C THR A 31 4.22 2.84 -14.24
N ARG A 32 5.11 2.14 -13.56
CA ARG A 32 4.81 0.88 -12.89
C ARG A 32 5.02 1.02 -11.40
N VAL A 33 4.10 0.50 -10.61
CA VAL A 33 4.27 0.45 -9.16
C VAL A 33 5.09 -0.79 -8.83
N LEU A 34 6.23 -0.61 -8.17
CA LEU A 34 7.13 -1.69 -7.79
C LEU A 34 6.76 -2.30 -6.45
N SER A 35 6.38 -1.48 -5.50
CA SER A 35 6.03 -1.92 -4.15
C SER A 35 5.20 -0.87 -3.43
N MET A 36 4.52 -1.31 -2.38
CA MET A 36 3.92 -0.45 -1.38
C MET A 36 4.45 -0.82 -0.01
N PHE A 37 4.45 0.12 0.93
CA PHE A 37 4.95 -0.14 2.28
C PHE A 37 4.24 0.69 3.32
N ALA A 38 4.25 0.18 4.55
CA ALA A 38 3.68 0.83 5.72
C ALA A 38 4.56 0.60 6.93
N VAL A 39 4.68 1.62 7.76
CA VAL A 39 5.38 1.56 9.05
C VAL A 39 4.49 2.16 10.11
N SER A 40 4.33 1.48 11.24
CA SER A 40 3.66 2.00 12.42
C SER A 40 4.65 2.14 13.57
N GLU A 41 4.61 3.26 14.28
CA GLU A 41 5.40 3.44 15.50
C GLU A 41 5.02 2.42 16.56
N SER A 42 3.72 2.11 16.68
CA SER A 42 3.19 1.16 17.64
C SER A 42 2.83 -0.17 16.98
N ALA A 43 2.98 -1.25 17.73
CA ALA A 43 2.51 -2.56 17.30
C ALA A 43 0.98 -2.59 17.22
N ILE A 44 0.44 -3.24 16.17
CA ILE A 44 -0.99 -3.47 16.01
C ILE A 44 -1.16 -4.96 15.74
N GLY A 45 -1.76 -5.67 16.70
CA GLY A 45 -1.94 -7.11 16.58
C GLY A 45 -2.89 -7.51 15.44
N ALA A 46 -2.74 -8.71 14.96
CA ALA A 46 -3.68 -9.27 13.99
C ALA A 46 -5.06 -9.42 14.60
N HIS A 47 -6.10 -9.03 13.87
CA HIS A 47 -7.48 -9.07 14.37
C HIS A 47 -8.45 -9.20 13.20
N ALA A 48 -9.58 -9.88 13.43
CA ALA A 48 -10.57 -10.11 12.39
C ALA A 48 -11.44 -8.88 12.05
N THR A 49 -11.63 -7.96 13.01
CA THR A 49 -12.57 -6.84 12.87
C THR A 49 -11.99 -5.48 13.23
N THR A 50 -10.90 -5.43 13.99
CA THR A 50 -10.22 -4.18 14.35
C THR A 50 -8.96 -4.03 13.53
N VAL A 51 -9.08 -3.38 12.39
CA VAL A 51 -8.02 -3.40 11.38
C VAL A 51 -7.55 -2.01 10.99
N LEU A 52 -6.27 -1.91 10.70
CA LEU A 52 -5.64 -0.80 9.98
C LEU A 52 -5.29 -1.29 8.58
N LYS A 53 -5.81 -0.61 7.57
CA LYS A 53 -5.68 -1.04 6.19
C LYS A 53 -5.10 0.06 5.32
N PHE A 54 -4.08 -0.27 4.55
CA PHE A 54 -3.51 0.60 3.54
C PHE A 54 -3.69 -0.05 2.16
N GLU A 55 -4.31 0.69 1.24
CA GLU A 55 -4.58 0.22 -0.11
C GLU A 55 -4.03 1.19 -1.15
N VAL A 56 -3.55 0.65 -2.25
CA VAL A 56 -3.19 1.42 -3.45
C VAL A 56 -4.21 1.10 -4.54
N ILE A 57 -4.83 2.15 -5.07
CA ILE A 57 -5.89 2.04 -6.06
C ILE A 57 -5.45 2.74 -7.34
N ASP A 58 -5.58 2.02 -8.45
CA ASP A 58 -5.36 2.51 -9.80
C ASP A 58 -6.71 2.66 -10.50
N GLY A 59 -7.19 3.89 -10.62
CA GLY A 59 -8.54 4.16 -11.11
C GLY A 59 -9.60 3.59 -10.16
N ALA A 60 -10.32 2.57 -10.61
CA ALA A 60 -11.32 1.87 -9.80
C ALA A 60 -10.82 0.52 -9.27
N THR A 61 -9.55 0.18 -9.52
CA THR A 61 -9.00 -1.14 -9.22
C THR A 61 -8.01 -1.06 -8.06
N THR A 62 -8.28 -1.78 -6.99
CA THR A 62 -7.30 -1.98 -5.93
C THR A 62 -6.21 -2.92 -6.44
N ILE A 63 -4.95 -2.49 -6.37
CA ILE A 63 -3.82 -3.30 -6.82
C ILE A 63 -3.05 -3.95 -5.67
N GLY A 64 -3.11 -3.39 -4.47
CA GLY A 64 -2.42 -3.95 -3.32
C GLY A 64 -3.00 -3.47 -2.00
N ARG A 65 -2.80 -4.29 -0.96
CA ARG A 65 -3.28 -4.04 0.39
C ARG A 65 -2.28 -4.53 1.43
N ILE A 66 -2.02 -3.70 2.43
CA ILE A 66 -1.32 -4.08 3.66
C ILE A 66 -2.30 -3.91 4.82
N THR A 67 -2.49 -4.96 5.61
CA THR A 67 -3.49 -4.98 6.69
C THR A 67 -3.05 -5.91 7.83
N ASN A 68 -3.66 -5.75 8.98
CA ASN A 68 -3.56 -6.69 10.10
C ASN A 68 -4.80 -7.60 10.21
N ASP A 69 -5.64 -7.65 9.19
CA ASP A 69 -6.85 -8.46 9.19
C ASP A 69 -6.52 -9.95 9.21
N SER A 70 -6.87 -10.64 10.29
CA SER A 70 -6.60 -12.07 10.46
C SER A 70 -7.51 -12.96 9.62
N ASP A 71 -8.59 -12.43 9.07
CA ASP A 71 -9.48 -13.15 8.17
C ASP A 71 -9.00 -13.08 6.71
N GLU A 72 -8.06 -12.20 6.40
CA GLU A 72 -7.45 -12.16 5.08
C GLU A 72 -6.20 -13.05 5.03
N THR A 73 -5.97 -13.63 3.86
CA THR A 73 -4.77 -14.42 3.58
C THR A 73 -3.84 -13.61 2.70
N SER A 74 -2.55 -13.62 3.01
CA SER A 74 -1.54 -12.98 2.17
C SER A 74 -1.51 -13.61 0.78
N VAL A 75 -1.53 -12.76 -0.24
CA VAL A 75 -1.56 -13.15 -1.65
C VAL A 75 -0.51 -12.37 -2.40
N ALA A 76 0.33 -13.06 -3.18
CA ALA A 76 1.31 -12.39 -4.03
C ALA A 76 0.60 -11.54 -5.10
N ALA A 77 1.10 -10.32 -5.30
CA ALA A 77 0.59 -9.45 -6.35
C ALA A 77 1.06 -9.95 -7.71
N THR A 78 0.11 -10.22 -8.59
CA THR A 78 0.38 -10.58 -9.98
C THR A 78 -0.56 -9.78 -10.89
N PRO A 79 -0.28 -9.68 -12.19
CA PRO A 79 -1.19 -8.97 -13.09
C PRO A 79 -2.62 -9.49 -12.98
N GLY A 80 -3.56 -8.58 -12.67
CA GLY A 80 -4.98 -8.90 -12.49
C GLY A 80 -5.36 -9.48 -11.13
N VAL A 81 -4.41 -9.66 -10.21
CA VAL A 81 -4.66 -10.16 -8.86
C VAL A 81 -4.20 -9.13 -7.84
N VAL A 82 -5.09 -8.77 -6.92
CA VAL A 82 -4.76 -7.86 -5.81
C VAL A 82 -3.76 -8.54 -4.89
N GLY A 83 -2.60 -7.89 -4.68
CA GLY A 83 -1.64 -8.35 -3.69
C GLY A 83 -2.10 -8.02 -2.28
N ILE A 84 -1.92 -8.93 -1.34
CA ILE A 84 -2.30 -8.74 0.07
C ILE A 84 -1.13 -9.17 0.95
N ASN A 85 -0.72 -8.28 1.85
CA ASN A 85 0.17 -8.61 2.96
C ASN A 85 -0.65 -8.47 4.25
N SER A 86 -1.09 -9.59 4.78
CA SER A 86 -1.89 -9.64 6.01
C SER A 86 -1.07 -10.23 7.15
N ALA A 87 -0.75 -9.40 8.14
CA ALA A 87 -0.04 -9.76 9.35
C ALA A 87 -0.12 -8.62 10.37
N ALA A 88 0.22 -8.90 11.61
CA ALA A 88 0.34 -7.85 12.61
C ALA A 88 1.39 -6.79 12.21
N TYR A 89 1.14 -5.53 12.57
CA TYR A 89 2.16 -4.49 12.48
C TYR A 89 3.10 -4.64 13.67
N VAL A 90 4.37 -4.79 13.38
CA VAL A 90 5.43 -4.80 14.40
C VAL A 90 5.93 -3.36 14.53
N ALA A 91 6.08 -2.88 15.76
CA ALA A 91 6.50 -1.50 16.02
C ALA A 91 7.79 -1.16 15.27
N GLU A 92 7.79 0.00 14.62
CA GLU A 92 8.95 0.57 13.91
C GLU A 92 9.56 -0.34 12.84
N THR A 93 8.77 -1.29 12.32
CA THR A 93 9.21 -2.25 11.31
C THR A 93 8.43 -2.03 10.03
N THR A 94 9.15 -1.91 8.92
CA THR A 94 8.53 -1.77 7.60
C THR A 94 7.83 -3.06 7.20
N ARG A 95 6.58 -2.93 6.81
CA ARG A 95 5.84 -3.96 6.10
C ARG A 95 5.73 -3.55 4.66
N ASP A 96 6.03 -4.46 3.76
CA ASP A 96 6.01 -4.18 2.33
C ASP A 96 5.27 -5.25 1.54
N LEU A 97 4.85 -4.86 0.35
CA LEU A 97 4.25 -5.73 -0.63
C LEU A 97 4.89 -5.42 -1.97
N SER A 98 5.62 -6.38 -2.52
CA SER A 98 6.21 -6.25 -3.84
C SER A 98 5.18 -6.60 -4.91
N PHE A 99 5.11 -5.78 -5.96
CA PHE A 99 4.31 -6.05 -7.16
C PHE A 99 5.12 -6.79 -8.23
N GLU A 100 6.41 -6.96 -8.00
CA GLU A 100 7.23 -7.81 -8.86
C GLU A 100 7.00 -9.27 -8.48
N SER A 101 6.51 -10.05 -9.44
CA SER A 101 6.38 -11.48 -9.28
C SER A 101 7.60 -12.17 -9.88
N ALA A 102 8.10 -13.20 -9.22
CA ALA A 102 9.17 -14.03 -9.78
C ALA A 102 8.80 -14.69 -11.12
N THR A 103 7.51 -14.76 -11.41
CA THR A 103 6.99 -15.36 -12.63
C THR A 103 6.36 -14.35 -13.58
N ALA A 104 6.14 -13.11 -13.13
CA ALA A 104 5.58 -12.07 -13.97
C ALA A 104 6.70 -11.20 -14.55
N THR A 105 6.48 -10.68 -15.73
CA THR A 105 7.42 -9.82 -16.43
C THR A 105 7.37 -8.38 -15.91
N GLY A 106 7.45 -8.23 -14.59
CA GLY A 106 7.58 -6.93 -13.96
C GLY A 106 6.36 -6.43 -13.20
N ALA A 107 6.48 -5.24 -12.67
CA ALA A 107 5.50 -4.56 -11.85
C ALA A 107 4.18 -4.30 -12.59
N LEU A 108 3.11 -4.17 -11.84
CA LEU A 108 1.79 -3.87 -12.41
C LEU A 108 1.81 -2.48 -13.07
N PRO A 109 1.24 -2.35 -14.26
CA PRO A 109 1.16 -1.04 -14.91
C PRO A 109 0.15 -0.14 -14.20
N VAL A 110 0.42 1.16 -14.24
CA VAL A 110 -0.51 2.19 -13.78
C VAL A 110 -1.44 2.56 -14.93
N ALA A 111 -2.69 2.88 -14.61
CA ALA A 111 -3.66 3.32 -15.60
C ALA A 111 -3.21 4.58 -16.34
N ALA A 112 -3.68 4.73 -17.55
CA ALA A 112 -3.37 5.87 -18.40
C ALA A 112 -3.80 7.22 -17.82
N SER A 113 -4.65 7.24 -16.79
CA SER A 113 -5.00 8.47 -16.07
C SER A 113 -3.80 9.07 -15.33
N GLY A 114 -2.77 8.28 -15.08
CA GLY A 114 -1.58 8.73 -14.38
C GLY A 114 -1.79 9.14 -12.93
N VAL A 115 -2.85 8.69 -12.29
CA VAL A 115 -3.17 8.99 -10.89
C VAL A 115 -3.36 7.72 -10.09
N LEU A 116 -2.64 7.63 -8.97
CA LEU A 116 -2.82 6.58 -7.97
C LEU A 116 -3.46 7.19 -6.73
N GLU A 117 -4.38 6.46 -6.12
CA GLU A 117 -4.93 6.82 -4.83
C GLU A 117 -4.37 5.88 -3.76
N LEU A 118 -3.83 6.45 -2.69
CA LEU A 118 -3.37 5.74 -1.52
C LEU A 118 -4.37 5.99 -0.41
N ILE A 119 -5.04 4.94 0.07
CA ILE A 119 -6.10 5.05 1.08
C ILE A 119 -5.68 4.32 2.34
N VAL A 120 -5.78 5.01 3.48
CA VAL A 120 -5.58 4.42 4.80
C VAL A 120 -6.89 4.49 5.56
N SER A 121 -7.35 3.34 6.05
CA SER A 121 -8.59 3.23 6.84
C SER A 121 -8.27 2.66 8.22
N ASN A 122 -8.75 3.34 9.27
CA ASN A 122 -8.52 2.91 10.65
C ASN A 122 -9.83 2.48 11.31
N ASP A 123 -9.97 1.18 11.55
CA ASP A 123 -11.05 0.56 12.32
C ASP A 123 -10.52 -0.19 13.53
N THR A 124 -9.42 0.28 14.13
CA THR A 124 -8.78 -0.44 15.24
C THR A 124 -9.45 -0.24 16.60
N GLY A 125 -10.48 0.60 16.67
CA GLY A 125 -11.16 0.92 17.92
C GLY A 125 -10.56 2.11 18.67
N GLY A 126 -9.47 2.66 18.19
CA GLY A 126 -8.80 3.83 18.74
C GLY A 126 -8.02 4.58 17.68
N ALA A 127 -7.48 5.75 18.05
CA ALA A 127 -6.63 6.50 17.14
C ALA A 127 -5.31 5.74 16.89
N VAL A 128 -4.84 5.79 15.65
CA VAL A 128 -3.51 5.31 15.26
C VAL A 128 -2.61 6.51 15.02
N THR A 129 -1.42 6.49 15.61
CA THR A 129 -0.51 7.64 15.55
C THR A 129 0.83 7.26 14.90
N ASP A 130 1.44 8.25 14.28
CA ASP A 130 2.80 8.16 13.73
C ASP A 130 2.99 6.96 12.80
N THR A 131 2.22 6.96 11.71
CA THR A 131 2.33 5.95 10.66
C THR A 131 2.85 6.58 9.37
N ILE A 132 3.62 5.80 8.62
CA ILE A 132 4.16 6.21 7.31
C ILE A 132 3.69 5.21 6.28
N TYR A 133 3.25 5.72 5.14
CA TYR A 133 2.80 4.92 4.01
C TYR A 133 3.48 5.42 2.75
N GLY A 134 3.75 4.51 1.83
CA GLY A 134 4.36 4.92 0.58
C GLY A 134 4.32 3.86 -0.50
N ILE A 135 4.78 4.30 -1.65
CA ILE A 135 4.97 3.46 -2.83
C ILE A 135 6.35 3.71 -3.44
N GLU A 136 6.91 2.66 -4.00
CA GLU A 136 8.04 2.77 -4.92
C GLU A 136 7.52 2.50 -6.34
N TRP A 137 7.92 3.32 -7.28
CA TRP A 137 7.45 3.24 -8.65
C TRP A 137 8.55 3.53 -9.66
N LEU A 138 8.39 2.96 -10.84
CA LEU A 138 9.37 3.00 -11.90
C LEU A 138 8.82 3.78 -13.08
N VAL A 139 9.56 4.78 -13.50
CA VAL A 139 9.26 5.54 -14.71
C VAL A 139 10.14 5.00 -15.83
N SER A 140 9.48 4.55 -16.90
CA SER A 140 10.18 4.23 -18.14
C SER A 140 10.43 5.50 -18.93
N LYS A 141 11.67 5.71 -19.31
CA LYS A 141 12.05 6.84 -20.14
C LYS A 141 12.36 6.37 -21.55
#